data_1bb693353a05cd90a20d34bfe6904537
#
_entry.id   1bb693353a05cd90a20d34bfe6904537
#
_cell.length_a   1.000
_cell.length_b   1.000
_cell.length_c   1.000
_cell.angle_alpha   90.00
_cell.angle_beta   90.00
_cell.angle_gamma   90.00
#
_symmetry.space_group_name_H-M   'P 1'
#
loop_
_entity.id
_entity.type
_entity.pdbx_description
1 polymer ?
#
loop_
_entity_poly.entity_id
_entity_poly.type
_entity_poly.pdbx_seq_one_letter_code
_entity_poly.pdbx_strand_id
1 'polypeptide(L)'
;FSLAPKILNQFIEDLEWKGAWLLLAVVVGIGFVVFVFFIYRDNPIDAGLVADGQRIANKRSKRPPSLPPRDYSLAEARKTWAFWLFTLGQMICALYISGLTFHVVSVFDSVGMDKEVALGIFVPSSIIAIIIQFLASWLSDYIRLKYLLLVFMVGMIAATGALIYLGDGEVFYWVLIGGIGITWGLFIVLAAVTWPRFFG
;
A
#
# COMPACT_ATOMS: atom_id res chain seq x y z
N PHE A 1 10.04 3.74 -2.96
CA PHE A 1 10.06 4.82 -1.95
C PHE A 1 11.46 5.04 -1.37
N SER A 2 12.26 4.00 -1.17
CA SER A 2 13.57 4.10 -0.51
C SER A 2 14.69 4.73 -1.36
N LEU A 3 14.62 4.62 -2.69
CA LEU A 3 15.61 5.18 -3.61
C LEU A 3 15.29 6.62 -4.02
N ALA A 4 14.01 7.00 -4.05
CA ALA A 4 13.59 8.31 -4.50
C ALA A 4 14.21 9.47 -3.69
N PRO A 5 14.32 9.43 -2.33
CA PRO A 5 14.96 10.49 -1.58
C PRO A 5 16.44 10.65 -1.91
N LYS A 6 17.17 9.55 -2.16
CA LYS A 6 18.60 9.62 -2.50
C LYS A 6 18.81 10.25 -3.88
N ILE A 7 18.02 9.82 -4.87
CA ILE A 7 18.09 10.37 -6.23
C ILE A 7 17.70 11.84 -6.23
N LEU A 8 16.62 12.20 -5.52
CA LEU A 8 16.14 13.58 -5.44
C LEU A 8 17.18 14.48 -4.74
N ASN A 9 17.83 13.97 -3.68
CA ASN A 9 18.87 14.73 -2.98
C ASN A 9 20.05 15.08 -3.89
N GLN A 10 20.51 14.14 -4.74
CA GLN A 10 21.55 14.42 -5.73
C GLN A 10 21.13 15.53 -6.70
N PHE A 11 19.89 15.47 -7.22
CA PHE A 11 19.38 16.54 -8.09
C PHE A 11 19.24 17.87 -7.38
N ILE A 12 18.93 17.88 -6.07
CA ILE A 12 18.86 19.13 -5.28
C ILE A 12 20.25 19.72 -5.09
N GLU A 13 21.29 18.90 -4.89
CA GLU A 13 22.68 19.36 -4.78
C GLU A 13 23.20 19.94 -6.09
N ASP A 14 22.84 19.35 -7.24
CA ASP A 14 23.33 19.75 -8.57
C ASP A 14 22.55 20.95 -9.17
N LEU A 15 21.23 21.00 -8.96
CA LEU A 15 20.31 21.91 -9.69
C LEU A 15 19.57 22.89 -8.78
N GLU A 16 19.87 22.92 -7.50
CA GLU A 16 19.07 23.53 -6.45
C GLU A 16 17.66 22.90 -6.38
N TRP A 17 16.93 23.16 -5.30
CA TRP A 17 15.62 22.55 -5.08
C TRP A 17 14.58 22.89 -6.18
N LYS A 18 14.60 24.11 -6.72
CA LYS A 18 13.68 24.54 -7.80
C LYS A 18 13.96 23.81 -9.10
N GLY A 19 15.22 23.66 -9.49
CA GLY A 19 15.64 22.92 -10.68
C GLY A 19 15.32 21.43 -10.57
N ALA A 20 15.55 20.82 -9.43
CA ALA A 20 15.21 19.41 -9.18
C ALA A 20 13.69 19.15 -9.32
N TRP A 21 12.84 20.00 -8.75
CA TRP A 21 11.39 19.89 -8.90
C TRP A 21 10.92 20.15 -10.33
N LEU A 22 11.51 21.12 -11.03
CA LEU A 22 11.18 21.37 -12.44
C LEU A 22 11.57 20.18 -13.33
N LEU A 23 12.77 19.63 -13.13
CA LEU A 23 13.20 18.42 -13.83
C LEU A 23 12.25 17.26 -13.61
N LEU A 24 11.86 17.00 -12.36
CA LEU A 24 10.92 15.95 -12.01
C LEU A 24 9.56 16.17 -12.68
N ALA A 25 9.05 17.40 -12.65
CA ALA A 25 7.78 17.74 -13.30
C ALA A 25 7.81 17.52 -14.82
N VAL A 26 8.91 17.90 -15.48
CA VAL A 26 9.09 17.70 -16.92
C VAL A 26 9.23 16.20 -17.26
N VAL A 27 10.06 15.46 -16.54
CA VAL A 27 10.26 14.01 -16.78
C VAL A 27 8.98 13.23 -16.58
N VAL A 28 8.28 13.47 -15.46
CA VAL A 28 7.01 12.78 -15.15
C VAL A 28 5.93 13.25 -16.13
N GLY A 29 5.77 14.55 -16.36
CA GLY A 29 4.73 15.09 -17.24
C GLY A 29 4.88 14.61 -18.67
N ILE A 30 6.06 14.80 -19.27
CA ILE A 30 6.33 14.35 -20.66
C ILE A 30 6.30 12.83 -20.75
N GLY A 31 6.96 12.13 -19.82
CA GLY A 31 7.00 10.67 -19.82
C GLY A 31 5.61 10.04 -19.74
N PHE A 32 4.75 10.55 -18.84
CA PHE A 32 3.36 10.06 -18.75
C PHE A 32 2.52 10.42 -19.98
N VAL A 33 2.63 11.63 -20.50
CA VAL A 33 1.89 12.03 -21.71
C VAL A 33 2.25 11.12 -22.89
N VAL A 34 3.54 10.87 -23.11
CA VAL A 34 4.01 9.96 -24.18
C VAL A 34 3.49 8.53 -23.94
N PHE A 35 3.62 8.04 -22.72
CA PHE A 35 3.15 6.70 -22.35
C PHE A 35 1.63 6.55 -22.58
N VAL A 36 0.83 7.50 -22.07
CA VAL A 36 -0.64 7.47 -22.21
C VAL A 36 -1.03 7.55 -23.67
N PHE A 37 -0.44 8.47 -24.43
CA PHE A 37 -0.81 8.66 -25.84
C PHE A 37 -0.52 7.45 -26.73
N PHE A 38 0.60 6.75 -26.51
CA PHE A 38 1.01 5.65 -27.38
C PHE A 38 0.64 4.25 -26.88
N ILE A 39 0.54 4.06 -25.57
CA ILE A 39 0.42 2.73 -24.96
C ILE A 39 -0.93 2.51 -24.29
N TYR A 40 -1.48 3.55 -23.64
CA TYR A 40 -2.73 3.41 -22.89
C TYR A 40 -3.94 3.30 -23.84
N ARG A 41 -4.82 2.34 -23.55
CA ARG A 41 -6.10 2.15 -24.20
C ARG A 41 -7.20 2.14 -23.16
N ASP A 42 -8.20 3.00 -23.35
CA ASP A 42 -9.25 3.23 -22.35
C ASP A 42 -10.15 2.02 -22.15
N ASN A 43 -10.38 1.24 -23.21
CA ASN A 43 -11.34 0.15 -23.15
C ASN A 43 -10.70 -1.18 -23.60
N PRO A 44 -10.70 -2.20 -22.73
CA PRO A 44 -10.21 -3.53 -23.09
C PRO A 44 -10.95 -4.14 -24.28
N ILE A 45 -12.23 -3.82 -24.46
CA ILE A 45 -13.07 -4.32 -25.56
C ILE A 45 -12.59 -3.79 -26.91
N ASP A 46 -12.20 -2.52 -26.98
CA ASP A 46 -11.68 -1.89 -28.19
C ASP A 46 -10.28 -2.43 -28.56
N ALA A 47 -9.58 -3.01 -27.60
CA ALA A 47 -8.34 -3.74 -27.80
C ALA A 47 -8.54 -5.23 -28.14
N GLY A 48 -9.80 -5.68 -28.31
CA GLY A 48 -10.13 -7.10 -28.58
C GLY A 48 -9.90 -8.03 -27.37
N LEU A 49 -9.76 -7.47 -26.18
CA LEU A 49 -9.58 -8.23 -24.96
C LEU A 49 -10.95 -8.56 -24.34
N VAL A 50 -11.10 -9.77 -23.86
CA VAL A 50 -12.29 -10.25 -23.15
C VAL A 50 -11.89 -10.46 -21.69
N ALA A 51 -12.75 -10.07 -20.75
CA ALA A 51 -12.49 -10.28 -19.32
C ALA A 51 -12.16 -11.75 -19.04
N ASP A 52 -11.09 -11.99 -18.26
CA ASP A 52 -10.54 -13.34 -17.99
C ASP A 52 -11.59 -14.33 -17.47
N GLY A 53 -12.57 -13.87 -16.69
CA GLY A 53 -13.67 -14.67 -16.18
C GLY A 53 -14.58 -15.24 -17.26
N GLN A 54 -14.77 -14.57 -18.39
CA GLN A 54 -15.64 -15.03 -19.47
C GLN A 54 -15.04 -16.17 -20.30
N ARG A 55 -13.72 -16.20 -20.48
CA ARG A 55 -13.02 -17.32 -21.15
C ARG A 55 -13.08 -18.61 -20.34
N ILE A 56 -13.03 -18.51 -19.02
CA ILE A 56 -13.08 -19.66 -18.11
C ILE A 56 -14.52 -20.18 -17.96
N ALA A 57 -15.51 -19.30 -17.95
CA ALA A 57 -16.93 -19.67 -17.88
C ALA A 57 -17.36 -20.54 -19.08
N ASN A 58 -16.90 -20.23 -20.29
CA ASN A 58 -17.19 -21.02 -21.49
C ASN A 58 -16.53 -22.42 -21.52
N LYS A 59 -15.46 -22.65 -20.74
CA LYS A 59 -14.75 -23.94 -20.70
C LYS A 59 -15.09 -24.83 -19.49
N ARG A 60 -15.67 -24.29 -18.44
CA ARG A 60 -15.89 -25.01 -17.16
C ARG A 60 -17.28 -24.85 -16.53
N SER A 61 -18.29 -24.42 -17.26
CA SER A 61 -19.59 -24.18 -16.63
C SER A 61 -20.37 -25.47 -16.36
N LYS A 62 -19.99 -26.12 -15.26
CA LYS A 62 -20.90 -26.93 -14.43
C LYS A 62 -21.17 -26.31 -13.04
N ARG A 63 -20.69 -25.09 -12.78
CA ARG A 63 -21.15 -24.33 -11.62
C ARG A 63 -22.21 -23.34 -12.04
N PRO A 64 -23.34 -23.26 -11.30
CA PRO A 64 -24.32 -22.21 -11.55
C PRO A 64 -23.56 -20.86 -11.48
N PRO A 65 -23.90 -19.89 -12.37
CA PRO A 65 -23.28 -18.58 -12.32
C PRO A 65 -23.42 -18.06 -10.88
N SER A 66 -22.29 -17.75 -10.25
CA SER A 66 -22.34 -16.97 -9.01
C SER A 66 -23.19 -15.75 -9.33
N LEU A 67 -24.23 -15.52 -8.53
CA LEU A 67 -25.04 -14.31 -8.64
C LEU A 67 -24.08 -13.14 -8.84
N PRO A 68 -24.33 -12.23 -9.81
CA PRO A 68 -23.51 -11.06 -10.00
C PRO A 68 -23.37 -10.36 -8.63
N PRO A 69 -22.18 -9.91 -8.25
CA PRO A 69 -22.01 -9.17 -7.01
C PRO A 69 -23.07 -8.06 -7.02
N ARG A 70 -23.85 -7.97 -5.95
CA ARG A 70 -24.86 -6.93 -5.83
C ARG A 70 -24.13 -5.61 -5.73
N ASP A 71 -24.35 -4.71 -6.67
CA ASP A 71 -23.84 -3.36 -6.60
C ASP A 71 -24.53 -2.61 -5.46
N TYR A 72 -23.75 -2.17 -4.50
CA TYR A 72 -24.26 -1.38 -3.39
C TYR A 72 -24.19 0.11 -3.73
N SER A 73 -25.25 0.83 -3.49
CA SER A 73 -25.18 2.28 -3.43
C SER A 73 -24.34 2.70 -2.21
N LEU A 74 -23.75 3.88 -2.25
CA LEU A 74 -22.98 4.41 -1.11
C LEU A 74 -23.82 4.48 0.17
N ALA A 75 -25.13 4.77 0.04
CA ALA A 75 -26.06 4.82 1.17
C ALA A 75 -26.26 3.44 1.81
N GLU A 76 -26.27 2.37 1.02
CA GLU A 76 -26.36 0.99 1.51
C GLU A 76 -25.03 0.52 2.13
N ALA A 77 -23.91 0.80 1.45
CA ALA A 77 -22.58 0.44 1.93
C ALA A 77 -22.30 1.02 3.33
N ARG A 78 -22.63 2.29 3.54
CA ARG A 78 -22.46 2.98 4.86
C ARG A 78 -23.26 2.37 6.01
N LYS A 79 -24.28 1.57 5.73
CA LYS A 79 -25.06 0.86 6.75
C LYS A 79 -24.39 -0.43 7.22
N THR A 80 -23.32 -0.87 6.55
CA THR A 80 -22.62 -2.09 6.91
C THR A 80 -21.44 -1.85 7.84
N TRP A 81 -21.25 -2.72 8.82
CA TRP A 81 -20.07 -2.68 9.70
C TRP A 81 -18.76 -2.86 8.92
N ALA A 82 -18.77 -3.66 7.85
CA ALA A 82 -17.60 -3.88 7.02
C ALA A 82 -17.08 -2.57 6.43
N PHE A 83 -17.96 -1.70 5.91
CA PHE A 83 -17.59 -0.38 5.40
C PHE A 83 -16.78 0.42 6.42
N TRP A 84 -17.29 0.55 7.63
CA TRP A 84 -16.63 1.36 8.67
C TRP A 84 -15.35 0.73 9.20
N LEU A 85 -15.32 -0.58 9.41
CA LEU A 85 -14.12 -1.26 9.89
C LEU A 85 -12.95 -1.12 8.91
N PHE A 86 -13.18 -1.33 7.62
CA PHE A 86 -12.14 -1.17 6.62
C PHE A 86 -11.77 0.31 6.42
N THR A 87 -12.74 1.21 6.36
CA THR A 87 -12.49 2.66 6.23
C THR A 87 -11.67 3.19 7.40
N LEU A 88 -12.09 2.91 8.63
CA LEU A 88 -11.39 3.38 9.83
C LEU A 88 -9.99 2.76 9.95
N GLY A 89 -9.85 1.46 9.67
CA GLY A 89 -8.54 0.81 9.66
C GLY A 89 -7.59 1.47 8.67
N GLN A 90 -8.04 1.75 7.45
CA GLN A 90 -7.24 2.44 6.44
C GLN A 90 -6.91 3.89 6.84
N MET A 91 -7.87 4.62 7.40
CA MET A 91 -7.68 5.99 7.86
C MET A 91 -6.66 6.08 9.01
N ILE A 92 -6.76 5.19 10.00
CA ILE A 92 -5.80 5.13 11.12
C ILE A 92 -4.42 4.78 10.61
N CYS A 93 -4.30 3.84 9.66
CA CYS A 93 -3.03 3.50 9.05
C CYS A 93 -2.42 4.67 8.27
N ALA A 94 -3.20 5.40 7.49
CA ALA A 94 -2.72 6.57 6.77
C ALA A 94 -2.20 7.66 7.72
N LEU A 95 -2.92 7.89 8.83
CA LEU A 95 -2.47 8.78 9.90
C LEU A 95 -1.16 8.32 10.53
N TYR A 96 -1.07 7.02 10.87
CA TYR A 96 0.13 6.40 11.45
C TYR A 96 1.33 6.53 10.51
N ILE A 97 1.18 6.18 9.22
CA ILE A 97 2.25 6.27 8.22
C ILE A 97 2.75 7.71 8.08
N SER A 98 1.82 8.68 7.98
CA SER A 98 2.16 10.09 7.88
C SER A 98 2.89 10.58 9.13
N GLY A 99 2.36 10.29 10.32
CA GLY A 99 2.99 10.65 11.58
C GLY A 99 4.39 10.06 11.73
N LEU A 100 4.55 8.77 11.44
CA LEU A 100 5.85 8.12 11.48
C LEU A 100 6.84 8.75 10.50
N THR A 101 6.43 8.98 9.26
CA THR A 101 7.33 9.54 8.22
C THR A 101 7.85 10.93 8.59
N PHE A 102 6.99 11.77 9.16
CA PHE A 102 7.40 13.12 9.57
C PHE A 102 8.22 13.16 10.87
N HIS A 103 7.99 12.22 11.76
CA HIS A 103 8.59 12.26 13.10
C HIS A 103 9.64 11.18 13.37
N VAL A 104 9.94 10.29 12.39
CA VAL A 104 10.85 9.17 12.60
C VAL A 104 12.21 9.61 13.14
N VAL A 105 12.81 10.64 12.57
CA VAL A 105 14.12 11.15 13.01
C VAL A 105 14.05 11.66 14.45
N SER A 106 13.02 12.45 14.79
CA SER A 106 12.86 12.99 16.14
C SER A 106 12.59 11.89 17.19
N VAL A 107 11.85 10.83 16.81
CA VAL A 107 11.58 9.69 17.71
C VAL A 107 12.88 8.93 17.98
N PHE A 108 13.69 8.66 16.95
CA PHE A 108 14.96 7.95 17.12
C PHE A 108 15.99 8.79 17.90
N ASP A 109 16.07 10.09 17.64
CA ASP A 109 16.92 11.02 18.38
C ASP A 109 16.57 11.05 19.87
N SER A 110 15.28 10.98 20.21
CA SER A 110 14.82 10.95 21.62
C SER A 110 15.32 9.75 22.43
N VAL A 111 15.72 8.67 21.77
CA VAL A 111 16.30 7.47 22.38
C VAL A 111 17.81 7.32 22.09
N GLY A 112 18.44 8.39 21.60
CA GLY A 112 19.89 8.44 21.35
C GLY A 112 20.35 7.69 20.10
N MET A 113 19.47 7.44 19.14
CA MET A 113 19.80 6.79 17.87
C MET A 113 20.01 7.82 16.76
N ASP A 114 21.01 7.59 15.91
CA ASP A 114 21.37 8.47 14.82
C ASP A 114 20.32 8.54 13.70
N LYS A 115 20.33 9.66 12.96
CA LYS A 115 19.46 9.89 11.80
C LYS A 115 19.58 8.79 10.74
N GLU A 116 20.79 8.28 10.51
CA GLU A 116 21.05 7.20 9.56
C GLU A 116 20.30 5.92 9.95
N VAL A 117 20.25 5.58 11.23
CA VAL A 117 19.51 4.44 11.77
C VAL A 117 18.01 4.65 11.60
N ALA A 118 17.53 5.87 11.90
CA ALA A 118 16.11 6.22 11.72
C ALA A 118 15.65 6.08 10.27
N LEU A 119 16.44 6.58 9.32
CA LEU A 119 16.12 6.45 7.90
C LEU A 119 16.38 5.05 7.34
N GLY A 120 17.23 4.28 8.01
CA GLY A 120 17.57 2.90 7.67
C GLY A 120 16.39 1.92 7.73
N ILE A 121 15.35 2.21 8.51
CA ILE A 121 14.17 1.33 8.63
C ILE A 121 13.38 1.21 7.33
N PHE A 122 13.38 2.22 6.47
CA PHE A 122 12.50 2.28 5.31
C PHE A 122 12.86 1.25 4.23
N VAL A 123 14.14 0.95 4.03
CA VAL A 123 14.58 0.00 3.00
C VAL A 123 14.12 -1.42 3.34
N PRO A 124 14.46 -2.00 4.51
CA PRO A 124 14.03 -3.35 4.84
C PRO A 124 12.51 -3.45 4.99
N SER A 125 11.83 -2.43 5.55
CA SER A 125 10.36 -2.40 5.60
C SER A 125 9.73 -2.43 4.22
N SER A 126 10.30 -1.74 3.24
CA SER A 126 9.81 -1.76 1.86
C SER A 126 9.96 -3.13 1.20
N ILE A 127 11.05 -3.84 1.46
CA ILE A 127 11.27 -5.19 0.96
C ILE A 127 10.21 -6.15 1.53
N ILE A 128 9.99 -6.08 2.85
CA ILE A 128 8.94 -6.87 3.52
C ILE A 128 7.57 -6.51 2.95
N ALA A 129 7.27 -5.21 2.76
CA ALA A 129 6.00 -4.76 2.21
C ALA A 129 5.73 -5.34 0.82
N ILE A 130 6.73 -5.36 -0.07
CA ILE A 130 6.61 -5.96 -1.41
C ILE A 130 6.29 -7.46 -1.30
N ILE A 131 7.02 -8.19 -0.49
CA ILE A 131 6.79 -9.63 -0.28
C ILE A 131 5.37 -9.87 0.25
N ILE A 132 4.98 -9.15 1.30
CA ILE A 132 3.64 -9.25 1.89
C ILE A 132 2.55 -8.87 0.89
N GLN A 133 2.76 -7.85 0.06
CA GLN A 133 1.81 -7.44 -0.96
C GLN A 133 1.55 -8.55 -1.98
N PHE A 134 2.61 -9.20 -2.49
CA PHE A 134 2.46 -10.34 -3.41
C PHE A 134 1.75 -11.53 -2.74
N LEU A 135 2.19 -11.90 -1.54
CA LEU A 135 1.58 -13.00 -0.80
C LEU A 135 0.11 -12.71 -0.46
N ALA A 136 -0.19 -11.52 0.03
CA ALA A 136 -1.54 -11.13 0.40
C ALA A 136 -2.47 -11.00 -0.81
N SER A 137 -1.97 -10.49 -1.95
CA SER A 137 -2.74 -10.46 -3.20
C SER A 137 -3.14 -11.86 -3.63
N TRP A 138 -2.18 -12.80 -3.67
CA TRP A 138 -2.47 -14.19 -3.97
C TRP A 138 -3.40 -14.83 -2.93
N LEU A 139 -3.15 -14.62 -1.64
CA LEU A 139 -3.91 -15.21 -0.55
C LEU A 139 -5.33 -14.65 -0.45
N SER A 140 -5.55 -13.41 -0.87
CA SER A 140 -6.86 -12.75 -0.85
C SER A 140 -7.93 -13.53 -1.63
N ASP A 141 -7.54 -14.31 -2.64
CA ASP A 141 -8.48 -15.12 -3.41
C ASP A 141 -8.94 -16.38 -2.68
N TYR A 142 -8.17 -16.84 -1.71
CA TYR A 142 -8.42 -18.11 -1.01
C TYR A 142 -8.98 -17.90 0.40
N ILE A 143 -8.64 -16.80 1.07
CA ILE A 143 -9.07 -16.54 2.45
C ILE A 143 -10.04 -15.35 2.54
N ARG A 144 -10.74 -15.26 3.66
CA ARG A 144 -11.64 -14.14 3.93
C ARG A 144 -10.84 -12.89 4.26
N LEU A 145 -11.18 -11.74 3.66
CA LEU A 145 -10.50 -10.46 3.86
C LEU A 145 -10.39 -10.04 5.33
N LYS A 146 -11.30 -10.48 6.19
CA LYS A 146 -11.23 -10.21 7.64
C LYS A 146 -9.94 -10.71 8.29
N TYR A 147 -9.35 -11.80 7.80
CA TYR A 147 -8.08 -12.31 8.34
C TYR A 147 -6.89 -11.45 7.88
N LEU A 148 -6.92 -10.96 6.65
CA LEU A 148 -5.92 -9.99 6.17
C LEU A 148 -6.02 -8.67 6.95
N LEU A 149 -7.24 -8.20 7.24
CA LEU A 149 -7.45 -7.02 8.08
C LEU A 149 -6.91 -7.26 9.50
N LEU A 150 -7.11 -8.44 10.08
CA LEU A 150 -6.58 -8.77 11.41
C LEU A 150 -5.05 -8.73 11.43
N VAL A 151 -4.39 -9.35 10.44
CA VAL A 151 -2.92 -9.32 10.32
C VAL A 151 -2.41 -7.90 10.13
N PHE A 152 -3.11 -7.10 9.32
CA PHE A 152 -2.83 -5.68 9.14
C PHE A 152 -2.88 -4.90 10.46
N MET A 153 -3.92 -5.08 11.25
CA MET A 153 -4.06 -4.41 12.56
C MET A 153 -3.00 -4.87 13.55
N VAL A 154 -2.70 -6.19 13.61
CA VAL A 154 -1.63 -6.73 14.45
C VAL A 154 -0.27 -6.16 14.06
N GLY A 155 0.03 -6.07 12.75
CA GLY A 155 1.26 -5.45 12.26
C GLY A 155 1.40 -3.99 12.70
N MET A 156 0.31 -3.22 12.61
CA MET A 156 0.30 -1.82 13.04
C MET A 156 0.46 -1.67 14.56
N ILE A 157 -0.21 -2.51 15.35
CA ILE A 157 -0.06 -2.52 16.81
C ILE A 157 1.37 -2.89 17.21
N ALA A 158 1.95 -3.92 16.57
CA ALA A 158 3.32 -4.33 16.83
C ALA A 158 4.32 -3.21 16.50
N ALA A 159 4.16 -2.54 15.35
CA ALA A 159 5.02 -1.42 14.97
C ALA A 159 4.89 -0.23 15.94
N THR A 160 3.66 0.11 16.35
CA THR A 160 3.43 1.19 17.32
C THR A 160 3.99 0.85 18.70
N GLY A 161 3.79 -0.40 19.15
CA GLY A 161 4.36 -0.88 20.41
C GLY A 161 5.89 -0.88 20.41
N ALA A 162 6.49 -1.28 19.29
CA ALA A 162 7.94 -1.25 19.12
C ALA A 162 8.54 0.18 19.18
N LEU A 163 7.79 1.20 18.73
CA LEU A 163 8.23 2.60 18.88
C LEU A 163 8.30 3.03 20.34
N ILE A 164 7.40 2.54 21.19
CA ILE A 164 7.37 2.89 22.62
C ILE A 164 8.60 2.34 23.33
N TYR A 165 9.06 1.14 22.95
CA TYR A 165 10.17 0.41 23.56
C TYR A 165 11.47 0.47 22.72
N LEU A 166 11.57 1.41 21.79
CA LEU A 166 12.65 1.46 20.80
C LEU A 166 14.06 1.53 21.44
N GLY A 167 14.20 2.20 22.60
CA GLY A 167 15.45 2.28 23.34
C GLY A 167 15.80 1.08 24.21
N ASP A 168 14.87 0.13 24.41
CA ASP A 168 15.03 -0.97 25.36
C ASP A 168 15.73 -2.20 24.77
N GLY A 169 15.96 -2.22 23.45
CA GLY A 169 16.70 -3.31 22.80
C GLY A 169 16.52 -3.40 21.29
N GLU A 170 17.47 -4.03 20.65
CA GLU A 170 17.53 -4.19 19.19
C GLU A 170 16.33 -4.96 18.62
N VAL A 171 15.70 -5.82 19.41
CA VAL A 171 14.50 -6.57 19.01
C VAL A 171 13.38 -5.64 18.60
N PHE A 172 13.18 -4.52 19.31
CA PHE A 172 12.12 -3.57 19.00
C PHE A 172 12.35 -2.84 17.67
N TYR A 173 13.60 -2.59 17.30
CA TYR A 173 13.96 -2.06 15.99
C TYR A 173 13.51 -3.00 14.85
N TRP A 174 13.77 -4.30 14.99
CA TRP A 174 13.37 -5.30 13.99
C TRP A 174 11.85 -5.55 13.98
N VAL A 175 11.19 -5.51 15.15
CA VAL A 175 9.73 -5.59 15.24
C VAL A 175 9.07 -4.37 14.58
N LEU A 176 9.65 -3.18 14.73
CA LEU A 176 9.20 -1.98 14.05
C LEU A 176 9.27 -2.15 12.53
N ILE A 177 10.42 -2.57 12.00
CA ILE A 177 10.63 -2.83 10.57
C ILE A 177 9.62 -3.85 10.03
N GLY A 178 9.47 -4.98 10.70
CA GLY A 178 8.53 -6.02 10.30
C GLY A 178 7.08 -5.55 10.34
N GLY A 179 6.69 -4.88 11.41
CA GLY A 179 5.34 -4.34 11.57
C GLY A 179 4.97 -3.29 10.53
N ILE A 180 5.90 -2.36 10.22
CA ILE A 180 5.72 -1.38 9.13
C ILE A 180 5.58 -2.10 7.79
N GLY A 181 6.44 -3.06 7.48
CA GLY A 181 6.42 -3.78 6.23
C GLY A 181 5.11 -4.57 6.02
N ILE A 182 4.64 -5.28 7.06
CA ILE A 182 3.36 -5.99 7.04
C ILE A 182 2.20 -5.01 6.82
N THR A 183 2.21 -3.91 7.56
CA THR A 183 1.14 -2.90 7.49
C THR A 183 1.09 -2.26 6.10
N TRP A 184 2.20 -1.83 5.53
CA TRP A 184 2.25 -1.21 4.21
C TRP A 184 1.86 -2.17 3.10
N GLY A 185 2.36 -3.41 3.14
CA GLY A 185 2.02 -4.41 2.13
C GLY A 185 0.53 -4.72 2.11
N LEU A 186 -0.08 -4.91 3.28
CA LEU A 186 -1.51 -5.18 3.41
C LEU A 186 -2.39 -3.95 3.15
N PHE A 187 -1.92 -2.74 3.47
CA PHE A 187 -2.66 -1.50 3.20
C PHE A 187 -3.05 -1.39 1.73
N ILE A 188 -2.09 -1.59 0.83
CA ILE A 188 -2.30 -1.48 -0.61
C ILE A 188 -3.28 -2.56 -1.11
N VAL A 189 -3.10 -3.81 -0.67
CA VAL A 189 -3.98 -4.93 -1.06
C VAL A 189 -5.40 -4.72 -0.57
N LEU A 190 -5.57 -4.37 0.71
CA LEU A 190 -6.89 -4.12 1.29
C LEU A 190 -7.59 -2.93 0.62
N ALA A 191 -6.86 -1.86 0.28
CA ALA A 191 -7.41 -0.73 -0.44
C ALA A 191 -7.94 -1.12 -1.83
N ALA A 192 -7.23 -1.98 -2.55
CA ALA A 192 -7.61 -2.40 -3.90
C ALA A 192 -8.73 -3.44 -3.92
N VAL A 193 -8.70 -4.42 -2.99
CA VAL A 193 -9.55 -5.63 -3.08
C VAL A 193 -10.85 -5.50 -2.29
N THR A 194 -10.87 -4.69 -1.23
CA THR A 194 -12.02 -4.65 -0.31
C THR A 194 -13.27 -4.09 -0.97
N TRP A 195 -13.15 -2.96 -1.68
CA TRP A 195 -14.29 -2.24 -2.21
C TRP A 195 -15.01 -3.01 -3.31
N PRO A 196 -14.34 -3.50 -4.36
CA PRO A 196 -15.00 -4.29 -5.40
C PRO A 196 -15.58 -5.60 -4.87
N ARG A 197 -14.96 -6.17 -3.84
CA ARG A 197 -15.36 -7.49 -3.34
C ARG A 197 -16.55 -7.44 -2.39
N PHE A 198 -16.73 -6.36 -1.66
CA PHE A 198 -17.86 -6.20 -0.73
C PHE A 198 -19.01 -5.38 -1.30
N PHE A 199 -18.72 -4.47 -2.20
CA PHE A 199 -19.72 -3.47 -2.61
C PHE A 199 -19.97 -3.40 -4.14
N GLY A 200 -19.19 -4.14 -4.96
CA GLY A 200 -19.32 -4.18 -6.41
C GLY A 200 -18.36 -3.24 -7.14
#